data_a98476e3cc9ab20eb830874fec4ec7fe
#
_entry.id   a98476e3cc9ab20eb830874fec4ec7fe
#
_cell.length_a   1.000
_cell.length_b   1.000
_cell.length_c   1.000
_cell.angle_alpha   90.00
_cell.angle_beta   90.00
_cell.angle_gamma   90.00
#
_symmetry.space_group_name_H-M   'P 1'
#
loop_
_entity.id
_entity.type
_entity.pdbx_description
1 polymer ?
#
loop_
_entity_poly.entity_id
_entity_poly.type
_entity_poly.pdbx_seq_one_letter_code
_entity_poly.pdbx_strand_id
1 'polypeptide(L)'
;MIFRSTPIPGAWIVEPEARADERGFFARSWCRREFEARGLAPDFAQVNIGYNFKKGTLRGLHFQTSPWQEVKLVRCTWGAIYDVMVDLRPDSPTYKQWVGVELTEDNHQLLYVPEGCAQGYQTLIDDTEMCYQTSQFYAPDAASGVRFDDPAFGIVWPLPATLISKADRSWPYHSV
;
A
#
# COMPACT_ATOMS: atom_id res chain seq x y z
N MET A 1 -6.52 8.82 16.09
CA MET A 1 -6.00 8.79 14.70
C MET A 1 -6.98 9.48 13.78
N ILE A 2 -6.49 10.20 12.78
CA ILE A 2 -7.32 10.85 11.74
C ILE A 2 -7.40 9.91 10.56
N PHE A 3 -8.60 9.67 10.05
CA PHE A 3 -8.85 8.82 8.88
C PHE A 3 -9.40 9.70 7.76
N ARG A 4 -8.70 9.76 6.64
CA ARG A 4 -9.13 10.47 5.43
C ARG A 4 -9.53 9.45 4.37
N SER A 5 -10.75 9.58 3.86
CA SER A 5 -11.22 8.73 2.77
C SER A 5 -10.43 9.01 1.49
N THR A 6 -10.25 7.97 0.69
CA THR A 6 -9.75 8.09 -0.68
C THR A 6 -10.93 7.98 -1.66
N PRO A 7 -10.72 8.24 -2.96
CA PRO A 7 -11.72 7.95 -3.98
C PRO A 7 -12.14 6.47 -4.08
N ILE A 8 -11.25 5.55 -3.66
CA ILE A 8 -11.54 4.11 -3.69
C ILE A 8 -12.30 3.70 -2.42
N PRO A 9 -13.52 3.15 -2.53
CA PRO A 9 -14.31 2.74 -1.37
C PRO A 9 -13.59 1.73 -0.47
N GLY A 10 -13.58 2.02 0.83
CA GLY A 10 -12.93 1.17 1.85
C GLY A 10 -11.43 1.41 2.01
N ALA A 11 -10.82 2.26 1.19
CA ALA A 11 -9.42 2.65 1.30
C ALA A 11 -9.26 3.98 2.04
N TRP A 12 -8.25 4.05 2.93
CA TRP A 12 -8.06 5.19 3.82
C TRP A 12 -6.60 5.59 3.94
N ILE A 13 -6.38 6.90 4.03
CA ILE A 13 -5.13 7.45 4.57
C ILE A 13 -5.32 7.60 6.06
N VAL A 14 -4.44 7.01 6.85
CA VAL A 14 -4.47 7.06 8.32
C VAL A 14 -3.33 7.95 8.81
N GLU A 15 -3.65 9.00 9.55
CA GLU A 15 -2.69 9.93 10.12
C GLU A 15 -2.59 9.71 11.63
N PRO A 16 -1.40 9.40 12.17
CA PRO A 16 -1.16 9.39 13.61
C PRO A 16 -1.32 10.80 14.19
N GLU A 17 -2.03 10.91 15.31
CA GLU A 17 -2.13 12.17 16.05
C GLU A 17 -0.93 12.29 16.99
N ALA A 18 0.06 13.05 16.57
CA ALA A 18 1.28 13.28 17.34
C ALA A 18 1.01 14.14 18.59
N ARG A 19 1.51 13.67 19.74
CA ARG A 19 1.58 14.43 20.99
C ARG A 19 3.02 14.78 21.23
N ALA A 20 3.39 16.02 20.93
CA ALA A 20 4.75 16.51 21.03
C ALA A 20 5.06 17.08 22.42
N ASP A 21 6.30 16.88 22.87
CA ASP A 21 6.93 17.53 24.02
C ASP A 21 8.41 17.82 23.71
N GLU A 22 9.19 18.25 24.70
CA GLU A 22 10.62 18.58 24.56
C GLU A 22 11.50 17.39 24.11
N ARG A 23 11.03 16.15 24.22
CA ARG A 23 11.75 14.94 23.79
C ARG A 23 11.43 14.53 22.35
N GLY A 24 10.42 15.13 21.70
CA GLY A 24 9.90 14.76 20.41
C GLY A 24 8.38 14.54 20.46
N PHE A 25 7.88 13.44 19.93
CA PHE A 25 6.45 13.14 19.99
C PHE A 25 6.18 11.66 20.26
N PHE A 26 4.99 11.40 20.78
CA PHE A 26 4.37 10.08 20.84
C PHE A 26 3.11 10.08 19.98
N ALA A 27 2.93 9.04 19.17
CA ALA A 27 1.73 8.85 18.38
C ALA A 27 1.33 7.39 18.32
N ARG A 28 0.03 7.12 18.25
CA ARG A 28 -0.51 5.79 17.98
C ARG A 28 -0.62 5.59 16.51
N SER A 29 0.05 4.57 15.97
CA SER A 29 0.03 4.24 14.54
C SER A 29 -1.04 3.22 14.17
N TRP A 30 -1.56 2.45 15.14
CA TRP A 30 -2.65 1.50 14.94
C TRP A 30 -3.44 1.30 16.24
N CYS A 31 -4.76 1.10 16.12
CA CYS A 31 -5.62 0.79 17.26
C CYS A 31 -6.83 -0.04 16.78
N ARG A 32 -6.94 -1.27 17.30
CA ARG A 32 -8.05 -2.17 17.00
C ARG A 32 -9.41 -1.47 17.10
N ARG A 33 -9.69 -0.81 18.22
CA ARG A 33 -10.99 -0.16 18.47
C ARG A 33 -11.31 0.95 17.47
N GLU A 34 -10.29 1.70 17.03
CA GLU A 34 -10.50 2.80 16.08
C GLU A 34 -10.73 2.30 14.66
N PHE A 35 -10.15 1.15 14.30
CA PHE A 35 -10.38 0.47 13.02
C PHE A 35 -11.76 -0.20 13.02
N GLU A 36 -12.11 -0.98 14.06
CA GLU A 36 -13.43 -1.59 14.23
C GLU A 36 -14.57 -0.57 14.17
N ALA A 37 -14.41 0.58 14.81
CA ALA A 37 -15.41 1.66 14.81
C ALA A 37 -15.70 2.23 13.41
N ARG A 38 -14.84 1.93 12.42
CA ARG A 38 -14.99 2.33 11.01
C ARG A 38 -15.30 1.15 10.08
N GLY A 39 -15.55 -0.03 10.63
CA GLY A 39 -15.79 -1.24 9.85
C GLY A 39 -14.54 -1.74 9.08
N LEU A 40 -13.35 -1.33 9.52
CA LEU A 40 -12.09 -1.77 8.93
C LEU A 40 -11.58 -3.03 9.62
N ALA A 41 -10.86 -3.89 8.87
CA ALA A 41 -10.25 -5.08 9.44
C ALA A 41 -9.30 -4.71 10.59
N PRO A 42 -9.55 -5.22 11.80
CA PRO A 42 -8.81 -4.80 12.99
C PRO A 42 -7.62 -5.70 13.31
N ASP A 43 -7.49 -6.83 12.62
CA ASP A 43 -6.49 -7.85 12.90
C ASP A 43 -5.47 -7.98 11.77
N PHE A 44 -4.21 -8.13 12.16
CA PHE A 44 -3.12 -8.37 11.25
C PHE A 44 -2.40 -9.67 11.62
N ALA A 45 -2.16 -10.52 10.61
CA ALA A 45 -1.51 -11.81 10.76
C ALA A 45 0.02 -11.71 10.64
N GLN A 46 0.52 -10.79 9.81
CA GLN A 46 1.95 -10.64 9.55
C GLN A 46 2.34 -9.16 9.47
N VAL A 47 3.59 -8.88 9.85
CA VAL A 47 4.25 -7.59 9.66
C VAL A 47 5.54 -7.83 8.87
N ASN A 48 5.75 -7.08 7.80
CA ASN A 48 6.86 -7.25 6.89
C ASN A 48 7.62 -5.93 6.68
N ILE A 49 8.91 -6.04 6.40
CA ILE A 49 9.79 -4.91 6.07
C ILE A 49 10.31 -5.11 4.65
N GLY A 50 10.28 -4.04 3.86
CA GLY A 50 10.91 -3.98 2.56
C GLY A 50 11.95 -2.87 2.52
N TYR A 51 13.24 -3.22 2.40
CA TYR A 51 14.33 -2.25 2.25
C TYR A 51 14.76 -2.14 0.78
N ASN A 52 15.04 -0.92 0.34
CA ASN A 52 15.37 -0.60 -1.06
C ASN A 52 16.56 0.35 -1.11
N PHE A 53 17.63 -0.08 -1.76
CA PHE A 53 18.87 0.68 -1.85
C PHE A 53 18.80 1.88 -2.80
N LYS A 54 17.89 1.84 -3.79
CA LYS A 54 17.92 2.81 -4.89
C LYS A 54 16.58 3.50 -5.09
N LYS A 55 16.67 4.81 -5.29
CA LYS A 55 15.61 5.68 -5.80
C LYS A 55 15.04 5.13 -7.11
N GLY A 56 13.72 5.20 -7.28
CA GLY A 56 13.03 4.70 -8.46
C GLY A 56 12.84 3.19 -8.47
N THR A 57 13.21 2.47 -7.39
CA THR A 57 12.87 1.05 -7.25
C THR A 57 11.36 0.90 -7.18
N LEU A 58 10.81 0.04 -8.03
CA LEU A 58 9.38 -0.26 -8.08
C LEU A 58 9.14 -1.72 -7.70
N ARG A 59 8.18 -1.95 -6.82
CA ARG A 59 7.70 -3.28 -6.41
C ARG A 59 6.19 -3.33 -6.52
N GLY A 60 5.65 -4.33 -7.18
CA GLY A 60 4.22 -4.55 -7.32
C GLY A 60 3.74 -4.54 -8.77
N LEU A 61 2.42 -4.41 -8.94
CA LEU A 61 1.40 -4.35 -7.88
C LEU A 61 0.95 -5.76 -7.51
N HIS A 62 0.85 -6.02 -6.22
CA HIS A 62 0.60 -7.35 -5.67
C HIS A 62 -0.71 -7.42 -4.90
N PHE A 63 -1.37 -8.57 -4.98
CA PHE A 63 -2.54 -8.94 -4.19
C PHE A 63 -2.59 -10.45 -4.03
N GLN A 64 -3.46 -10.95 -3.16
CA GLN A 64 -3.79 -12.37 -3.09
C GLN A 64 -5.22 -12.61 -3.57
N THR A 65 -5.42 -13.72 -4.30
CA THR A 65 -6.73 -14.13 -4.79
C THR A 65 -7.55 -14.81 -3.68
N SER A 66 -8.88 -14.86 -3.86
CA SER A 66 -9.77 -15.60 -2.96
C SER A 66 -9.36 -17.08 -2.86
N PRO A 67 -9.45 -17.71 -1.67
CA PRO A 67 -9.97 -17.19 -0.40
C PRO A 67 -8.92 -16.50 0.49
N TRP A 68 -7.74 -16.17 -0.02
CA TRP A 68 -6.59 -15.63 0.73
C TRP A 68 -6.42 -14.12 0.58
N GLN A 69 -7.48 -13.42 0.20
CA GLN A 69 -7.46 -11.97 0.07
C GLN A 69 -6.99 -11.32 1.37
N GLU A 70 -6.31 -10.20 1.24
CA GLU A 70 -5.67 -9.52 2.37
C GLU A 70 -5.94 -8.02 2.34
N VAL A 71 -6.13 -7.47 3.51
CA VAL A 71 -5.98 -6.04 3.77
C VAL A 71 -4.51 -5.77 4.02
N LYS A 72 -4.02 -4.64 3.53
CA LYS A 72 -2.68 -4.13 3.87
C LYS A 72 -2.79 -2.79 4.60
N LEU A 73 -1.90 -2.58 5.58
CA LEU A 73 -1.66 -1.29 6.20
C LEU A 73 -0.19 -0.94 6.01
N VAL A 74 0.08 0.02 5.13
CA VAL A 74 1.42 0.33 4.60
C VAL A 74 1.90 1.66 5.14
N ARG A 75 3.18 1.76 5.52
CA ARG A 75 3.85 3.02 5.88
C ARG A 75 5.30 3.02 5.43
N CYS A 76 5.85 4.20 5.22
CA CYS A 76 7.29 4.39 5.11
C CYS A 76 7.87 4.64 6.50
N THR A 77 8.90 3.88 6.89
CA THR A 77 9.57 4.00 8.18
C THR A 77 10.91 4.74 8.08
N TRP A 78 11.48 4.77 6.88
CA TRP A 78 12.70 5.50 6.56
C TRP A 78 12.68 5.92 5.09
N GLY A 79 12.97 7.19 4.81
CA GLY A 79 12.95 7.73 3.46
C GLY A 79 11.54 8.08 2.97
N ALA A 80 11.26 7.82 1.69
CA ALA A 80 10.01 8.21 1.06
C ALA A 80 9.61 7.24 -0.07
N ILE A 81 8.32 6.91 -0.14
CA ILE A 81 7.72 6.11 -1.21
C ILE A 81 6.49 6.81 -1.79
N TYR A 82 6.22 6.55 -3.06
CA TYR A 82 4.91 6.78 -3.67
C TYR A 82 4.19 5.45 -3.71
N ASP A 83 3.21 5.27 -2.83
CA ASP A 83 2.45 4.04 -2.68
C ASP A 83 1.18 4.12 -3.51
N VAL A 84 0.94 3.09 -4.35
CA VAL A 84 -0.16 3.04 -5.32
C VAL A 84 -1.03 1.83 -5.03
N MET A 85 -2.34 2.01 -5.06
CA MET A 85 -3.30 0.91 -5.12
C MET A 85 -4.24 1.05 -6.31
N VAL A 86 -4.63 -0.08 -6.89
CA VAL A 86 -5.61 -0.20 -7.97
C VAL A 86 -6.78 -1.04 -7.48
N ASP A 87 -7.99 -0.57 -7.70
CA ASP A 87 -9.21 -1.32 -7.39
C ASP A 87 -9.46 -2.39 -8.46
N LEU A 88 -9.33 -3.67 -8.07
CA LEU A 88 -9.58 -4.82 -8.95
C LEU A 88 -10.92 -5.52 -8.66
N ARG A 89 -11.76 -4.96 -7.81
CA ARG A 89 -13.08 -5.53 -7.47
C ARG A 89 -14.07 -5.27 -8.61
N PRO A 90 -14.58 -6.31 -9.29
CA PRO A 90 -15.40 -6.12 -10.50
C PRO A 90 -16.70 -5.33 -10.28
N ASP A 91 -17.28 -5.46 -9.07
CA ASP A 91 -18.55 -4.79 -8.73
C ASP A 91 -18.34 -3.41 -8.09
N SER A 92 -17.09 -2.95 -7.98
CA SER A 92 -16.78 -1.63 -7.41
C SER A 92 -17.09 -0.50 -8.41
N PRO A 93 -17.67 0.62 -7.95
CA PRO A 93 -17.84 1.80 -8.81
C PRO A 93 -16.51 2.42 -9.26
N THR A 94 -15.41 2.04 -8.61
CA THR A 94 -14.05 2.48 -8.93
C THR A 94 -13.19 1.37 -9.54
N TYR A 95 -13.81 0.33 -10.11
CA TYR A 95 -13.09 -0.73 -10.80
C TYR A 95 -12.09 -0.17 -11.82
N LYS A 96 -10.84 -0.64 -11.77
CA LYS A 96 -9.67 -0.17 -12.55
C LYS A 96 -9.19 1.25 -12.24
N GLN A 97 -9.83 1.98 -11.34
CA GLN A 97 -9.28 3.24 -10.87
C GLN A 97 -8.15 3.00 -9.87
N TRP A 98 -7.26 3.97 -9.77
CA TRP A 98 -6.13 3.91 -8.85
C TRP A 98 -6.00 5.20 -8.03
N VAL A 99 -5.31 5.07 -6.92
CA VAL A 99 -4.89 6.20 -6.09
C VAL A 99 -3.43 6.02 -5.71
N GLY A 100 -2.69 7.13 -5.71
CA GLY A 100 -1.31 7.16 -5.25
C GLY A 100 -1.15 8.13 -4.08
N VAL A 101 -0.36 7.75 -3.10
CA VAL A 101 -0.12 8.52 -1.87
C VAL A 101 1.38 8.55 -1.57
N GLU A 102 1.90 9.72 -1.29
CA GLU A 102 3.27 9.86 -0.80
C GLU A 102 3.32 9.54 0.70
N LEU A 103 4.04 8.48 1.06
CA LEU A 103 4.30 8.08 2.43
C LEU A 103 5.78 8.32 2.74
N THR A 104 6.07 9.04 3.83
CA THR A 104 7.44 9.40 4.22
C THR A 104 7.68 9.14 5.69
N GLU A 105 8.95 9.07 6.07
CA GLU A 105 9.36 9.04 7.47
C GLU A 105 8.89 10.26 8.26
N ASP A 106 8.71 11.40 7.58
CA ASP A 106 8.31 12.68 8.22
C ASP A 106 6.79 12.81 8.38
N ASN A 107 5.99 12.36 7.38
CA ASN A 107 4.54 12.50 7.46
C ASN A 107 3.87 11.42 8.32
N HIS A 108 4.57 10.33 8.58
CA HIS A 108 4.11 9.17 9.36
C HIS A 108 2.75 8.59 8.92
N GLN A 109 2.27 8.96 7.75
CA GLN A 109 0.99 8.49 7.22
C GLN A 109 1.05 7.00 6.89
N LEU A 110 -0.13 6.37 6.94
CA LEU A 110 -0.31 4.99 6.51
C LEU A 110 -1.41 4.94 5.44
N LEU A 111 -1.24 4.03 4.48
CA LEU A 111 -2.29 3.69 3.53
C LEU A 111 -2.95 2.36 3.93
N TYR A 112 -4.26 2.39 4.17
CA TYR A 112 -5.08 1.20 4.34
C TYR A 112 -5.63 0.78 2.99
N VAL A 113 -5.20 -0.38 2.52
CA VAL A 113 -5.57 -0.99 1.24
C VAL A 113 -6.57 -2.11 1.52
N PRO A 114 -7.83 -2.03 1.05
CA PRO A 114 -8.82 -3.08 1.27
C PRO A 114 -8.55 -4.32 0.43
N GLU A 115 -9.18 -5.44 0.81
CA GLU A 115 -9.20 -6.65 0.00
C GLU A 115 -9.68 -6.39 -1.43
N GLY A 116 -9.13 -7.13 -2.39
CA GLY A 116 -9.45 -7.00 -3.80
C GLY A 116 -8.79 -5.81 -4.51
N CYS A 117 -7.89 -5.09 -3.83
CA CYS A 117 -7.04 -4.07 -4.45
C CYS A 117 -5.61 -4.59 -4.61
N ALA A 118 -4.99 -4.32 -5.75
CA ALA A 118 -3.56 -4.54 -5.95
C ALA A 118 -2.76 -3.33 -5.45
N GLN A 119 -1.65 -3.57 -4.75
CA GLN A 119 -0.82 -2.52 -4.18
C GLN A 119 0.64 -2.68 -4.59
N GLY A 120 1.31 -1.56 -4.82
CA GLY A 120 2.73 -1.48 -5.09
C GLY A 120 3.26 -0.07 -4.85
N TYR A 121 4.57 0.08 -4.84
CA TYR A 121 5.18 1.38 -4.55
C TYR A 121 6.44 1.64 -5.37
N GLN A 122 6.79 2.92 -5.47
CA GLN A 122 8.06 3.40 -6.01
C GLN A 122 8.80 4.19 -4.94
N THR A 123 10.10 3.90 -4.75
CA THR A 123 10.94 4.70 -3.84
C THR A 123 11.26 6.07 -4.45
N LEU A 124 11.16 7.12 -3.65
CA LEU A 124 11.40 8.50 -4.07
C LEU A 124 12.84 8.97 -3.78
N ILE A 125 13.53 8.29 -2.87
CA ILE A 125 14.93 8.52 -2.53
C ILE A 125 15.68 7.19 -2.40
N ASP A 126 17.01 7.24 -2.28
CA ASP A 126 17.85 6.06 -1.96
C ASP A 126 17.59 5.62 -0.50
N ASP A 127 17.98 4.39 -0.16
CA ASP A 127 17.95 3.83 1.20
C ASP A 127 16.60 4.00 1.90
N THR A 128 15.53 3.53 1.25
CA THR A 128 14.16 3.66 1.73
C THR A 128 13.64 2.35 2.32
N GLU A 129 13.06 2.41 3.52
CA GLU A 129 12.38 1.30 4.18
C GLU A 129 10.86 1.53 4.25
N MET A 130 10.11 0.53 3.87
CA MET A 130 8.68 0.46 4.09
C MET A 130 8.35 -0.71 5.02
N CYS A 131 7.34 -0.51 5.86
CA CYS A 131 6.78 -1.53 6.73
C CYS A 131 5.29 -1.69 6.40
N TYR A 132 4.83 -2.92 6.30
CA TYR A 132 3.41 -3.18 6.07
C TYR A 132 2.90 -4.37 6.88
N GLN A 133 1.66 -4.27 7.27
CA GLN A 133 0.91 -5.30 7.98
C GLN A 133 -0.10 -5.91 7.01
N THR A 134 -0.33 -7.23 7.11
CA THR A 134 -1.34 -7.95 6.32
C THR A 134 -2.34 -8.67 7.21
N SER A 135 -3.62 -8.61 6.86
CA SER A 135 -4.69 -9.29 7.61
C SER A 135 -4.69 -10.81 7.42
N GLN A 136 -3.98 -11.31 6.41
CA GLN A 136 -3.92 -12.71 6.05
C GLN A 136 -2.47 -13.19 5.97
N PHE A 137 -2.25 -14.48 6.13
CA PHE A 137 -0.96 -15.11 5.88
C PHE A 137 -0.62 -15.09 4.38
N TYR A 138 0.67 -14.99 4.08
CA TYR A 138 1.13 -15.16 2.71
C TYR A 138 0.85 -16.57 2.21
N ALA A 139 0.12 -16.66 1.11
CA ALA A 139 -0.24 -17.89 0.42
C ALA A 139 0.38 -17.89 -0.99
N PRO A 140 1.49 -18.61 -1.21
CA PRO A 140 2.20 -18.60 -2.50
C PRO A 140 1.31 -18.93 -3.70
N ASP A 141 0.39 -19.87 -3.53
CA ASP A 141 -0.51 -20.33 -4.60
C ASP A 141 -1.63 -19.32 -4.93
N ALA A 142 -1.89 -18.37 -4.03
CA ALA A 142 -2.85 -17.29 -4.22
C ALA A 142 -2.18 -15.95 -4.56
N ALA A 143 -0.84 -15.87 -4.44
CA ALA A 143 -0.11 -14.66 -4.76
C ALA A 143 -0.25 -14.31 -6.25
N SER A 144 -0.65 -13.08 -6.53
CA SER A 144 -0.91 -12.57 -7.87
C SER A 144 -0.47 -11.11 -7.99
N GLY A 145 -0.50 -10.59 -9.21
CA GLY A 145 -0.15 -9.21 -9.47
C GLY A 145 -0.68 -8.69 -10.80
N VAL A 146 -0.57 -7.39 -10.96
CA VAL A 146 -0.81 -6.69 -12.22
C VAL A 146 0.39 -5.83 -12.57
N ARG A 147 0.57 -5.55 -13.85
CA ARG A 147 1.72 -4.76 -14.31
C ARG A 147 1.58 -3.30 -13.88
N PHE A 148 2.72 -2.76 -13.44
CA PHE A 148 2.85 -1.36 -13.06
C PHE A 148 2.65 -0.36 -14.22
N ASP A 149 2.87 -0.81 -15.47
CA ASP A 149 2.79 -0.06 -16.71
C ASP A 149 1.56 -0.46 -17.56
N ASP A 150 0.56 -1.10 -16.95
CA ASP A 150 -0.63 -1.55 -17.65
C ASP A 150 -1.48 -0.35 -18.10
N PRO A 151 -1.73 -0.23 -19.43
CA PRO A 151 -2.55 0.86 -19.96
C PRO A 151 -4.01 0.82 -19.48
N ALA A 152 -4.52 -0.34 -19.02
CA ALA A 152 -5.87 -0.45 -18.46
C ALA A 152 -6.06 0.38 -17.19
N PHE A 153 -4.98 0.68 -16.47
CA PHE A 153 -4.99 1.49 -15.25
C PHE A 153 -4.47 2.90 -15.48
N GLY A 154 -3.52 3.09 -16.40
CA GLY A 154 -2.95 4.40 -16.70
C GLY A 154 -2.22 5.04 -15.51
N ILE A 155 -1.55 4.25 -14.68
CA ILE A 155 -0.85 4.74 -13.48
C ILE A 155 0.26 5.72 -13.87
N VAL A 156 0.26 6.88 -13.24
CA VAL A 156 1.31 7.89 -13.42
C VAL A 156 2.29 7.79 -12.25
N TRP A 157 3.46 7.23 -12.52
CA TRP A 157 4.55 7.14 -11.54
C TRP A 157 5.36 8.44 -11.51
N PRO A 158 5.77 8.93 -10.32
CA PRO A 158 6.48 10.21 -10.21
C PRO A 158 7.88 10.20 -10.82
N LEU A 159 8.49 9.01 -10.94
CA LEU A 159 9.85 8.84 -11.45
C LEU A 159 9.91 7.73 -12.51
N PRO A 160 10.90 7.75 -13.41
CA PRO A 160 11.24 6.57 -14.20
C PRO A 160 11.58 5.40 -13.27
N ALA A 161 11.05 4.21 -13.55
CA ALA A 161 11.40 3.02 -12.80
C ALA A 161 12.85 2.59 -13.11
N THR A 162 13.71 2.62 -12.09
CA THR A 162 15.13 2.29 -12.23
C THR A 162 15.42 0.81 -12.00
N LEU A 163 14.70 0.20 -11.07
CA LEU A 163 14.84 -1.20 -10.70
C LEU A 163 13.48 -1.84 -10.46
N ILE A 164 13.20 -2.94 -11.15
CA ILE A 164 11.99 -3.75 -11.02
C ILE A 164 12.39 -5.21 -11.11
N SER A 165 11.81 -6.07 -10.29
CA SER A 165 12.05 -7.51 -10.33
C SER A 165 11.60 -8.13 -11.66
N LYS A 166 12.20 -9.29 -12.03
CA LYS A 166 11.74 -10.03 -13.21
C LYS A 166 10.29 -10.50 -13.03
N ALA A 167 9.92 -10.90 -11.82
CA ALA A 167 8.57 -11.33 -11.50
C ALA A 167 7.57 -10.19 -11.75
N ASP A 168 7.83 -8.97 -11.23
CA ASP A 168 6.93 -7.83 -11.39
C ASP A 168 6.80 -7.36 -12.85
N ARG A 169 7.83 -7.57 -13.66
CA ARG A 169 7.78 -7.30 -15.11
C ARG A 169 7.02 -8.38 -15.89
N SER A 170 6.84 -9.56 -15.33
CA SER A 170 6.22 -10.70 -16.02
C SER A 170 4.72 -10.86 -15.77
N TRP A 171 4.13 -10.06 -14.89
CA TRP A 171 2.68 -10.07 -14.70
C TRP A 171 1.97 -9.81 -16.04
N PRO A 172 0.86 -10.52 -16.32
CA PRO A 172 0.09 -10.26 -17.53
C PRO A 172 -0.54 -8.88 -17.49
N TYR A 173 -0.78 -8.30 -18.66
CA TYR A 173 -1.67 -7.14 -18.75
C TYR A 173 -3.09 -7.56 -18.38
N HIS A 174 -3.79 -6.67 -17.70
CA HIS A 174 -5.17 -6.92 -17.29
C HIS A 174 -6.06 -6.96 -18.52
N SER A 175 -6.77 -8.07 -18.72
CA SER A 175 -7.67 -8.24 -19.85
C SER A 175 -8.82 -7.22 -19.80
N VAL A 176 -9.12 -6.62 -20.92
CA VAL A 176 -10.23 -5.67 -21.08
C VAL A 176 -11.56 -6.40 -21.00
#